data_4ef398332d4b7f06011e2b8e30c0caa1
#
_entry.id   4ef398332d4b7f06011e2b8e30c0caa1
#
_cell.length_a   1.000
_cell.length_b   1.000
_cell.length_c   1.000
_cell.angle_alpha   90.00
_cell.angle_beta   90.00
_cell.angle_gamma   90.00
#
_symmetry.space_group_name_H-M   'P 1'
#
loop_
_entity.id
_entity.type
_entity.pdbx_description
1 polymer ?
#
loop_
_entity_poly.entity_id
_entity_poly.type
_entity_poly.pdbx_seq_one_letter_code
_entity_poly.pdbx_strand_id
1 'polypeptide(L)'
;MKIALLNDTHFGCRNDSPAFINYQNRFYDELFFPYIIENKIDTLIHLGDVVDRRKFINFNTAHNFQKKFWKRLWDLKIDTHIILGNHDTYYKNTNKVNSIQQLCTSFDGINEPWIYDGPKEVELGGCRMLFLPWICDDNYDDSIHAIDHSTADICFGHLEIKGFEMHKGHMNEHGLDREQFKRFEKVMSGHFHKKSDDGLIYYLGTQYQIMWSDYNCPKGFHIFDTETRELERIPNDLAIFKKIIYDDRTTDYTNFDLSPYENCFVKMFVSFKTNEEMYNKLVERFYTNTNVHELQIIEDPVDIKQTVKANILDQGEDTMTFLNNYIDQI
;
A
#
# COMPACT_ATOMS: atom_id res chain seq x y z
N MET A 1 -6.40 22.39 10.34
CA MET A 1 -7.32 21.38 9.76
C MET A 1 -6.58 20.05 9.65
N LYS A 2 -7.21 18.94 10.06
CA LYS A 2 -6.59 17.60 9.96
C LYS A 2 -7.11 16.88 8.73
N ILE A 3 -6.22 16.30 7.94
CA ILE A 3 -6.50 15.58 6.69
C ILE A 3 -6.02 14.15 6.83
N ALA A 4 -6.87 13.17 6.53
CA ALA A 4 -6.45 11.78 6.44
C ALA A 4 -5.69 11.53 5.13
N LEU A 5 -4.61 10.75 5.19
CA LEU A 5 -3.83 10.36 4.03
C LEU A 5 -3.86 8.84 3.88
N LEU A 6 -4.22 8.38 2.69
CA LEU A 6 -4.09 6.99 2.24
C LEU A 6 -3.31 6.95 0.92
N ASN A 7 -2.69 5.83 0.63
CA ASN A 7 -1.96 5.58 -0.61
C ASN A 7 -1.88 4.07 -0.86
N ASP A 8 -1.68 3.68 -2.12
CA ASP A 8 -1.36 2.30 -2.49
C ASP A 8 -2.32 1.29 -1.83
N THR A 9 -3.63 1.55 -1.95
CA THR A 9 -4.65 0.67 -1.36
C THR A 9 -4.81 -0.63 -2.14
N HIS A 10 -4.45 -0.64 -3.41
CA HIS A 10 -4.41 -1.81 -4.28
C HIS A 10 -5.63 -2.74 -4.12
N PHE A 11 -6.84 -2.18 -4.27
CA PHE A 11 -8.04 -3.00 -4.30
C PHE A 11 -7.94 -4.03 -5.43
N GLY A 12 -8.08 -5.31 -5.09
CA GLY A 12 -7.90 -6.43 -6.01
C GLY A 12 -6.50 -7.05 -6.01
N CYS A 13 -5.65 -6.66 -5.06
CA CYS A 13 -4.32 -7.25 -4.91
C CYS A 13 -4.36 -8.76 -4.73
N ARG A 14 -3.26 -9.43 -5.09
CA ARG A 14 -3.09 -10.88 -4.99
C ARG A 14 -4.20 -11.65 -5.74
N ASN A 15 -4.51 -11.21 -6.97
CA ASN A 15 -5.52 -11.81 -7.85
C ASN A 15 -6.94 -11.81 -7.25
N ASP A 16 -7.36 -10.69 -6.68
CA ASP A 16 -8.67 -10.54 -6.04
C ASP A 16 -8.91 -11.57 -4.93
N SER A 17 -7.85 -11.91 -4.20
CA SER A 17 -7.89 -12.92 -3.15
C SER A 17 -8.93 -12.57 -2.08
N PRO A 18 -9.90 -13.44 -1.77
CA PRO A 18 -10.86 -13.21 -0.70
C PRO A 18 -10.21 -12.98 0.67
N ALA A 19 -9.07 -13.60 0.94
CA ALA A 19 -8.30 -13.40 2.15
C ALA A 19 -7.83 -11.94 2.28
N PHE A 20 -7.30 -11.37 1.19
CA PHE A 20 -6.88 -9.97 1.17
C PHE A 20 -8.06 -9.00 1.20
N ILE A 21 -9.14 -9.28 0.49
CA ILE A 21 -10.37 -8.48 0.56
C ILE A 21 -10.87 -8.40 2.02
N ASN A 22 -10.93 -9.53 2.73
CA ASN A 22 -11.36 -9.55 4.13
C ASN A 22 -10.39 -8.83 5.05
N TYR A 23 -9.09 -8.99 4.83
CA TYR A 23 -8.05 -8.30 5.59
C TYR A 23 -8.09 -6.78 5.41
N GLN A 24 -8.25 -6.30 4.17
CA GLN A 24 -8.44 -4.89 3.86
C GLN A 24 -9.73 -4.34 4.49
N ASN A 25 -10.83 -5.09 4.42
CA ASN A 25 -12.09 -4.70 5.05
C ASN A 25 -11.95 -4.55 6.57
N ARG A 26 -11.21 -5.44 7.24
CA ARG A 26 -10.92 -5.29 8.67
C ARG A 26 -10.18 -4.00 8.98
N PHE A 27 -9.18 -3.62 8.19
CA PHE A 27 -8.49 -2.34 8.36
C PHE A 27 -9.48 -1.17 8.29
N TYR A 28 -10.37 -1.15 7.30
CA TYR A 28 -11.37 -0.10 7.18
C TYR A 28 -12.41 -0.12 8.30
N ASP A 29 -12.89 -1.30 8.68
CA ASP A 29 -13.96 -1.47 9.66
C ASP A 29 -13.46 -1.28 11.11
N GLU A 30 -12.25 -1.75 11.43
CA GLU A 30 -11.72 -1.79 12.80
C GLU A 30 -10.84 -0.57 13.13
N LEU A 31 -10.21 0.07 12.13
CA LEU A 31 -9.24 1.13 12.37
C LEU A 31 -9.56 2.43 11.63
N PHE A 32 -9.56 2.44 10.30
CA PHE A 32 -9.60 3.67 9.51
C PHE A 32 -10.88 4.50 9.74
N PHE A 33 -12.05 3.92 9.46
CA PHE A 33 -13.31 4.65 9.62
C PHE A 33 -13.63 5.01 11.07
N PRO A 34 -13.46 4.11 12.06
CA PRO A 34 -13.61 4.51 13.46
C PRO A 34 -12.74 5.70 13.84
N TYR A 35 -11.46 5.70 13.43
CA TYR A 35 -10.54 6.77 13.76
C TYR A 35 -10.97 8.12 13.16
N ILE A 36 -11.29 8.17 11.85
CA ILE A 36 -11.69 9.44 11.20
C ILE A 36 -13.01 9.99 11.75
N ILE A 37 -13.95 9.11 12.13
CA ILE A 37 -15.23 9.49 12.75
C ILE A 37 -14.99 10.07 14.14
N GLU A 38 -14.23 9.37 15.01
CA GLU A 38 -13.94 9.80 16.37
C GLU A 38 -13.20 11.14 16.39
N ASN A 39 -12.23 11.31 15.48
CA ASN A 39 -11.43 12.54 15.38
C ASN A 39 -12.04 13.63 14.51
N LYS A 40 -13.26 13.40 13.99
CA LYS A 40 -14.03 14.35 13.16
C LYS A 40 -13.23 14.85 11.95
N ILE A 41 -12.53 13.95 11.30
CA ILE A 41 -11.76 14.21 10.08
C ILE A 41 -12.75 14.13 8.91
N ASP A 42 -12.89 15.21 8.17
CA ASP A 42 -13.83 15.38 7.07
C ASP A 42 -13.18 15.48 5.69
N THR A 43 -11.87 15.32 5.62
CA THR A 43 -11.10 15.42 4.37
C THR A 43 -10.11 14.25 4.25
N LEU A 44 -10.07 13.65 3.07
CA LEU A 44 -9.16 12.58 2.68
C LEU A 44 -8.38 12.97 1.44
N ILE A 45 -7.06 12.80 1.45
CA ILE A 45 -6.22 12.77 0.26
C ILE A 45 -5.73 11.34 0.04
N HIS A 46 -6.04 10.77 -1.12
CA HIS A 46 -5.51 9.47 -1.56
C HIS A 46 -4.39 9.71 -2.57
N LEU A 47 -3.18 9.24 -2.24
CA LEU A 47 -1.96 9.50 -3.02
C LEU A 47 -1.70 8.44 -4.12
N GLY A 48 -2.76 7.93 -4.74
CA GLY A 48 -2.67 7.04 -5.90
C GLY A 48 -2.59 5.55 -5.58
N ASP A 49 -2.63 4.77 -6.65
CA ASP A 49 -2.70 3.30 -6.64
C ASP A 49 -3.87 2.77 -5.79
N VAL A 50 -5.06 3.27 -6.12
CA VAL A 50 -6.32 2.83 -5.50
C VAL A 50 -6.60 1.39 -5.88
N VAL A 51 -6.44 1.02 -7.15
CA VAL A 51 -6.66 -0.34 -7.66
C VAL A 51 -5.34 -1.03 -7.99
N ASP A 52 -5.36 -2.36 -7.96
CA ASP A 52 -4.14 -3.15 -8.19
C ASP A 52 -3.78 -3.30 -9.67
N ARG A 53 -4.76 -3.28 -10.56
CA ARG A 53 -4.55 -3.56 -11.99
C ARG A 53 -5.03 -2.45 -12.90
N ARG A 54 -4.18 -2.11 -13.87
CA ARG A 54 -4.41 -1.00 -14.80
C ARG A 54 -5.60 -1.17 -15.75
N LYS A 55 -5.81 -2.39 -16.27
CA LYS A 55 -6.67 -2.60 -17.47
C LYS A 55 -8.03 -3.19 -17.17
N PHE A 56 -8.22 -3.76 -16.00
CA PHE A 56 -9.49 -4.37 -15.61
C PHE A 56 -9.60 -4.49 -14.10
N ILE A 57 -10.81 -4.57 -13.62
CA ILE A 57 -11.13 -4.86 -12.23
C ILE A 57 -12.13 -6.02 -12.18
N ASN A 58 -11.97 -6.91 -11.22
CA ASN A 58 -12.95 -7.96 -10.94
C ASN A 58 -14.24 -7.34 -10.38
N PHE A 59 -15.40 -7.80 -10.82
CA PHE A 59 -16.68 -7.25 -10.35
C PHE A 59 -16.89 -7.35 -8.85
N ASN A 60 -16.41 -8.43 -8.21
CA ASN A 60 -16.49 -8.55 -6.75
C ASN A 60 -15.60 -7.52 -6.06
N THR A 61 -14.40 -7.27 -6.59
CA THR A 61 -13.50 -6.22 -6.09
C THR A 61 -14.10 -4.83 -6.28
N ALA A 62 -14.67 -4.55 -7.44
CA ALA A 62 -15.35 -3.27 -7.71
C ALA A 62 -16.53 -3.07 -6.75
N HIS A 63 -17.36 -4.10 -6.55
CA HIS A 63 -18.49 -4.05 -5.61
C HIS A 63 -18.01 -3.82 -4.16
N ASN A 64 -16.95 -4.52 -3.75
CA ASN A 64 -16.36 -4.37 -2.42
C ASN A 64 -15.79 -2.97 -2.21
N PHE A 65 -15.01 -2.45 -3.18
CA PHE A 65 -14.51 -1.09 -3.17
C PHE A 65 -15.66 -0.08 -3.00
N GLN A 66 -16.67 -0.16 -3.86
CA GLN A 66 -17.81 0.76 -3.81
C GLN A 66 -18.54 0.68 -2.46
N LYS A 67 -18.84 -0.52 -1.96
CA LYS A 67 -19.65 -0.71 -0.75
C LYS A 67 -18.88 -0.42 0.55
N LYS A 68 -17.61 -0.88 0.63
CA LYS A 68 -16.83 -0.87 1.88
C LYS A 68 -15.95 0.38 2.03
N PHE A 69 -15.62 1.03 0.93
CA PHE A 69 -14.76 2.20 0.93
C PHE A 69 -15.49 3.42 0.38
N TRP A 70 -15.77 3.49 -0.92
CA TRP A 70 -16.27 4.69 -1.57
C TRP A 70 -17.62 5.18 -1.04
N LYS A 71 -18.61 4.29 -0.93
CA LYS A 71 -19.92 4.66 -0.39
C LYS A 71 -19.84 5.14 1.06
N ARG A 72 -18.95 4.62 1.87
CA ARG A 72 -18.78 5.06 3.25
C ARG A 72 -18.19 6.47 3.34
N LEU A 73 -17.18 6.78 2.52
CA LEU A 73 -16.67 8.15 2.40
C LEU A 73 -17.79 9.12 2.01
N TRP A 74 -18.58 8.71 1.02
CA TRP A 74 -19.71 9.48 0.54
C TRP A 74 -20.80 9.66 1.61
N ASP A 75 -21.23 8.61 2.31
CA ASP A 75 -22.22 8.66 3.39
C ASP A 75 -21.76 9.56 4.55
N LEU A 76 -20.48 9.57 4.85
CA LEU A 76 -19.85 10.39 5.87
C LEU A 76 -19.56 11.83 5.39
N LYS A 77 -19.83 12.14 4.11
CA LYS A 77 -19.54 13.42 3.46
C LYS A 77 -18.07 13.85 3.56
N ILE A 78 -17.17 12.88 3.44
CA ILE A 78 -15.73 13.14 3.42
C ILE A 78 -15.37 13.80 2.09
N ASP A 79 -14.81 15.01 2.16
CA ASP A 79 -14.24 15.69 1.00
C ASP A 79 -13.00 14.89 0.52
N THR A 80 -13.15 14.26 -0.63
CA THR A 80 -12.20 13.23 -1.07
C THR A 80 -11.43 13.69 -2.30
N HIS A 81 -10.11 13.79 -2.15
CA HIS A 81 -9.16 14.14 -3.18
C HIS A 81 -8.35 12.91 -3.57
N ILE A 82 -8.31 12.55 -4.85
CA ILE A 82 -7.60 11.38 -5.36
C ILE A 82 -6.57 11.80 -6.40
N ILE A 83 -5.30 11.62 -6.08
CA ILE A 83 -4.18 11.75 -6.99
C ILE A 83 -4.01 10.41 -7.70
N LEU A 84 -3.92 10.38 -9.02
CA LEU A 84 -3.78 9.12 -9.75
C LEU A 84 -2.38 8.53 -9.60
N GLY A 85 -2.32 7.23 -9.29
CA GLY A 85 -1.10 6.43 -9.34
C GLY A 85 -0.94 5.70 -10.67
N ASN A 86 0.19 5.02 -10.85
CA ASN A 86 0.47 4.29 -12.08
C ASN A 86 -0.43 3.06 -12.29
N HIS A 87 -0.98 2.47 -11.24
CA HIS A 87 -1.95 1.37 -11.33
C HIS A 87 -3.38 1.84 -11.65
N ASP A 88 -3.68 3.11 -11.43
CA ASP A 88 -5.02 3.65 -11.70
C ASP A 88 -5.26 3.95 -13.18
N THR A 89 -4.21 4.06 -13.99
CA THR A 89 -4.27 4.48 -15.38
C THR A 89 -4.25 3.32 -16.36
N TYR A 90 -5.06 3.37 -17.43
CA TYR A 90 -5.10 2.33 -18.45
C TYR A 90 -3.82 2.30 -19.30
N TYR A 91 -3.40 3.46 -19.80
CA TYR A 91 -2.19 3.63 -20.62
C TYR A 91 -1.00 4.05 -19.77
N LYS A 92 0.22 3.70 -20.20
CA LYS A 92 1.45 4.09 -19.47
C LYS A 92 1.83 5.55 -19.71
N ASN A 93 1.40 6.11 -20.83
CA ASN A 93 1.81 7.43 -21.32
C ASN A 93 0.79 8.54 -21.07
N THR A 94 -0.39 8.24 -20.52
CA THR A 94 -1.40 9.25 -20.20
C THR A 94 -2.30 8.82 -19.04
N ASN A 95 -2.73 9.78 -18.22
CA ASN A 95 -3.64 9.59 -17.08
C ASN A 95 -5.11 9.80 -17.46
N LYS A 96 -5.42 10.17 -18.70
CA LYS A 96 -6.78 10.54 -19.14
C LYS A 96 -7.80 9.42 -19.05
N VAL A 97 -7.36 8.17 -19.23
CA VAL A 97 -8.22 7.00 -19.06
C VAL A 97 -7.80 6.27 -17.80
N ASN A 98 -8.60 6.39 -16.76
CA ASN A 98 -8.29 5.85 -15.45
C ASN A 98 -9.48 5.14 -14.80
N SER A 99 -9.18 4.24 -13.88
CA SER A 99 -10.16 3.42 -13.17
C SER A 99 -11.01 4.25 -12.21
N ILE A 100 -10.47 5.32 -11.65
CA ILE A 100 -11.13 6.08 -10.58
C ILE A 100 -12.37 6.82 -11.12
N GLN A 101 -12.28 7.40 -12.30
CA GLN A 101 -13.43 8.00 -12.99
C GLN A 101 -14.55 6.99 -13.27
N GLN A 102 -14.22 5.71 -13.39
CA GLN A 102 -15.20 4.64 -13.63
C GLN A 102 -15.79 4.06 -12.32
N LEU A 103 -15.02 4.05 -11.25
CA LEU A 103 -15.37 3.40 -9.98
C LEU A 103 -16.01 4.34 -8.98
N CYS A 104 -15.57 5.60 -8.91
CA CYS A 104 -16.10 6.60 -8.00
C CYS A 104 -17.26 7.35 -8.64
N THR A 105 -18.38 6.65 -8.85
CA THR A 105 -19.60 7.28 -9.35
C THR A 105 -20.31 8.06 -8.24
N SER A 106 -20.89 9.18 -8.61
CA SER A 106 -21.79 9.91 -7.72
C SER A 106 -23.08 9.13 -7.50
N PHE A 107 -23.57 9.12 -6.25
CA PHE A 107 -24.85 8.48 -5.91
C PHE A 107 -26.04 9.44 -6.00
N ASP A 108 -25.79 10.77 -6.02
CA ASP A 108 -26.82 11.82 -6.05
C ASP A 108 -26.42 13.04 -6.89
N GLY A 109 -25.27 13.01 -7.56
CA GLY A 109 -24.73 14.13 -8.34
C GLY A 109 -24.15 15.27 -7.49
N ILE A 110 -23.97 15.06 -6.18
CA ILE A 110 -23.50 16.07 -5.25
C ILE A 110 -22.21 15.58 -4.63
N ASN A 111 -21.35 15.36 -4.29
CA ASN A 111 -20.15 14.82 -3.62
C ASN A 111 -19.34 13.89 -4.53
N GLU A 112 -18.98 14.40 -5.71
CA GLU A 112 -17.99 13.70 -6.54
C GLU A 112 -16.58 13.88 -5.95
N PRO A 113 -15.69 12.89 -6.05
CA PRO A 113 -14.32 13.08 -5.63
C PRO A 113 -13.59 14.03 -6.57
N TRP A 114 -12.64 14.77 -6.03
CA TRP A 114 -11.68 15.53 -6.82
C TRP A 114 -10.61 14.56 -7.36
N ILE A 115 -10.62 14.33 -8.67
CA ILE A 115 -9.65 13.43 -9.32
C ILE A 115 -8.60 14.26 -10.05
N TYR A 116 -7.34 14.03 -9.75
CA TYR A 116 -6.21 14.76 -10.30
C TYR A 116 -5.44 13.85 -11.28
N ASP A 117 -5.59 14.13 -12.57
CA ASP A 117 -4.89 13.44 -13.68
C ASP A 117 -3.69 14.22 -14.23
N GLY A 118 -3.51 15.47 -13.81
CA GLY A 118 -2.39 16.37 -14.07
C GLY A 118 -2.02 17.18 -12.82
N PRO A 119 -0.92 17.95 -12.85
CA PRO A 119 -0.49 18.77 -11.73
C PRO A 119 -1.54 19.83 -11.39
N LYS A 120 -1.80 20.04 -10.10
CA LYS A 120 -2.78 21.02 -9.65
C LYS A 120 -2.41 21.63 -8.31
N GLU A 121 -2.47 22.96 -8.21
CA GLU A 121 -2.45 23.63 -6.90
C GLU A 121 -3.86 23.60 -6.28
N VAL A 122 -3.90 23.24 -5.00
CA VAL A 122 -5.13 23.14 -4.19
C VAL A 122 -4.86 23.82 -2.85
N GLU A 123 -5.85 24.56 -2.35
CA GLU A 123 -5.79 25.15 -1.01
C GLU A 123 -6.79 24.45 -0.10
N LEU A 124 -6.31 23.82 0.97
CA LEU A 124 -7.10 23.16 1.99
C LEU A 124 -6.68 23.66 3.37
N GLY A 125 -7.67 24.11 4.16
CA GLY A 125 -7.38 24.60 5.51
C GLY A 125 -6.34 25.72 5.60
N GLY A 126 -6.29 26.61 4.60
CA GLY A 126 -5.32 27.70 4.50
C GLY A 126 -3.89 27.25 4.13
N CYS A 127 -3.72 25.99 3.76
CA CYS A 127 -2.45 25.44 3.26
C CYS A 127 -2.51 25.26 1.75
N ARG A 128 -1.57 25.87 1.03
CA ARG A 128 -1.40 25.65 -0.40
C ARG A 128 -0.57 24.41 -0.66
N MET A 129 -1.10 23.51 -1.47
CA MET A 129 -0.56 22.21 -1.75
C MET A 129 -0.45 22.03 -3.26
N LEU A 130 0.63 21.46 -3.74
CA LEU A 130 0.77 20.97 -5.10
C LEU A 130 0.43 19.47 -5.13
N PHE A 131 -0.55 19.08 -5.93
CA PHE A 131 -0.89 17.69 -6.19
C PHE A 131 -0.26 17.24 -7.51
N LEU A 132 0.53 16.18 -7.46
CA LEU A 132 1.24 15.61 -8.60
C LEU A 132 0.81 14.14 -8.77
N PRO A 133 -0.02 13.83 -9.78
CA PRO A 133 -0.33 12.44 -10.11
C PRO A 133 0.90 11.74 -10.69
N TRP A 134 0.78 10.45 -10.99
CA TRP A 134 1.79 9.71 -11.72
C TRP A 134 2.25 10.50 -12.94
N ILE A 135 3.55 10.78 -12.99
CA ILE A 135 4.15 11.55 -14.07
C ILE A 135 4.43 10.61 -15.25
N CYS A 136 3.84 10.92 -16.39
CA CYS A 136 3.94 10.18 -17.64
C CYS A 136 4.20 11.15 -18.81
N ASP A 137 4.40 10.62 -20.02
CA ASP A 137 4.76 11.44 -21.18
C ASP A 137 3.80 12.61 -21.42
N ASP A 138 2.48 12.38 -21.23
CA ASP A 138 1.42 13.37 -21.51
C ASP A 138 1.42 14.56 -20.54
N ASN A 139 1.91 14.39 -19.30
CA ASN A 139 1.91 15.43 -18.27
C ASN A 139 3.29 15.81 -17.76
N TYR A 140 4.36 15.31 -18.38
CA TYR A 140 5.72 15.51 -17.92
C TYR A 140 6.12 16.99 -17.83
N ASP A 141 5.98 17.70 -18.94
CA ASP A 141 6.39 19.12 -19.02
C ASP A 141 5.58 19.99 -18.04
N ASP A 142 4.26 19.76 -17.95
CA ASP A 142 3.39 20.48 -17.02
C ASP A 142 3.75 20.16 -15.56
N SER A 143 4.12 18.91 -15.26
CA SER A 143 4.55 18.49 -13.92
C SER A 143 5.86 19.12 -13.50
N ILE A 144 6.86 19.11 -14.38
CA ILE A 144 8.15 19.78 -14.12
C ILE A 144 7.95 21.28 -13.96
N HIS A 145 7.17 21.91 -14.86
CA HIS A 145 6.84 23.32 -14.73
C HIS A 145 6.14 23.64 -13.39
N ALA A 146 5.21 22.81 -12.95
CA ALA A 146 4.53 22.99 -11.68
C ALA A 146 5.49 22.82 -10.49
N ILE A 147 6.39 21.82 -10.51
CA ILE A 147 7.43 21.65 -9.49
C ILE A 147 8.29 22.92 -9.38
N ASP A 148 8.71 23.50 -10.49
CA ASP A 148 9.62 24.64 -10.51
C ASP A 148 8.94 25.97 -10.13
N HIS A 149 7.66 26.17 -10.44
CA HIS A 149 6.98 27.46 -10.38
C HIS A 149 5.78 27.52 -9.43
N SER A 150 5.33 26.41 -8.85
CA SER A 150 4.23 26.39 -7.89
C SER A 150 4.47 27.34 -6.71
N THR A 151 3.42 27.91 -6.16
CA THR A 151 3.48 28.73 -4.94
C THR A 151 3.17 27.93 -3.67
N ALA A 152 2.94 26.62 -3.80
CA ALA A 152 2.65 25.73 -2.69
C ALA A 152 3.87 25.47 -1.82
N ASP A 153 3.63 25.33 -0.51
CA ASP A 153 4.66 24.97 0.46
C ASP A 153 4.77 23.45 0.61
N ILE A 154 3.68 22.73 0.37
CA ILE A 154 3.57 21.27 0.53
C ILE A 154 3.29 20.62 -0.83
N CYS A 155 3.92 19.49 -1.09
CA CYS A 155 3.65 18.67 -2.26
C CYS A 155 3.11 17.30 -1.85
N PHE A 156 2.02 16.88 -2.49
CA PHE A 156 1.49 15.51 -2.41
C PHE A 156 1.56 14.87 -3.78
N GLY A 157 2.01 13.62 -3.85
CA GLY A 157 2.09 12.98 -5.14
C GLY A 157 2.13 11.47 -5.12
N HIS A 158 2.15 10.90 -6.31
CA HIS A 158 2.48 9.52 -6.56
C HIS A 158 3.74 9.48 -7.42
N LEU A 159 4.89 9.55 -6.75
CA LEU A 159 6.15 9.95 -7.37
C LEU A 159 7.17 8.82 -7.33
N GLU A 160 7.95 8.72 -8.40
CA GLU A 160 9.16 7.92 -8.45
C GLU A 160 10.38 8.84 -8.31
N ILE A 161 11.03 8.80 -7.15
CA ILE A 161 12.20 9.63 -6.85
C ILE A 161 13.39 8.73 -6.54
N LYS A 162 14.51 8.98 -7.20
CA LYS A 162 15.74 8.19 -7.00
C LYS A 162 16.34 8.41 -5.62
N GLY A 163 17.03 7.39 -5.12
CA GLY A 163 17.73 7.43 -3.83
C GLY A 163 16.88 6.95 -2.65
N PHE A 164 15.65 6.48 -2.88
CA PHE A 164 14.81 5.87 -1.86
C PHE A 164 14.70 4.35 -2.03
N GLU A 165 14.47 3.65 -0.93
CA GLU A 165 14.34 2.20 -0.92
C GLU A 165 12.92 1.80 -1.34
N MET A 166 12.81 1.20 -2.53
CA MET A 166 11.54 0.64 -3.02
C MET A 166 11.09 -0.53 -2.15
N HIS A 167 12.03 -1.45 -1.88
CA HIS A 167 11.87 -2.64 -1.07
C HIS A 167 13.12 -2.83 -0.22
N LYS A 168 13.03 -3.69 0.78
CA LYS A 168 14.15 -3.98 1.66
C LYS A 168 15.41 -4.40 0.89
N GLY A 169 16.42 -3.54 0.90
CA GLY A 169 17.70 -3.77 0.23
C GLY A 169 17.77 -3.35 -1.25
N HIS A 170 16.69 -2.76 -1.82
CA HIS A 170 16.67 -2.30 -3.20
C HIS A 170 16.41 -0.79 -3.28
N MET A 171 17.47 -0.05 -3.57
CA MET A 171 17.41 1.39 -3.79
C MET A 171 16.90 1.68 -5.22
N ASN A 172 16.01 2.64 -5.35
CA ASN A 172 15.59 3.14 -6.65
C ASN A 172 16.65 4.07 -7.22
N GLU A 173 17.15 3.75 -8.42
CA GLU A 173 18.15 4.56 -9.14
C GLU A 173 17.51 5.42 -10.24
N HIS A 174 16.21 5.28 -10.46
CA HIS A 174 15.44 5.93 -11.52
C HIS A 174 14.52 7.03 -10.98
N GLY A 175 13.85 7.73 -11.89
CA GLY A 175 12.87 8.76 -11.55
C GLY A 175 13.46 10.15 -11.35
N LEU A 176 12.69 11.02 -10.71
CA LEU A 176 13.03 12.41 -10.49
C LEU A 176 14.17 12.59 -9.50
N ASP A 177 14.89 13.71 -9.63
CA ASP A 177 15.93 14.06 -8.67
C ASP A 177 15.32 14.73 -7.44
N ARG A 178 15.80 14.36 -6.24
CA ARG A 178 15.43 14.99 -4.98
C ARG A 178 15.57 16.52 -5.00
N GLU A 179 16.61 17.01 -5.67
CA GLU A 179 16.92 18.46 -5.73
C GLU A 179 15.79 19.27 -6.38
N GLN A 180 14.99 18.70 -7.26
CA GLN A 180 13.83 19.35 -7.88
C GLN A 180 12.77 19.75 -6.84
N PHE A 181 12.71 19.06 -5.71
CA PHE A 181 11.71 19.27 -4.66
C PHE A 181 12.17 20.16 -3.49
N LYS A 182 13.41 20.62 -3.48
CA LYS A 182 14.02 21.36 -2.34
C LYS A 182 13.31 22.66 -1.95
N ARG A 183 12.43 23.18 -2.81
CA ARG A 183 11.66 24.39 -2.54
C ARG A 183 10.45 24.13 -1.63
N PHE A 184 9.97 22.90 -1.52
CA PHE A 184 8.87 22.53 -0.66
C PHE A 184 9.35 22.30 0.79
N GLU A 185 8.49 22.58 1.76
CA GLU A 185 8.73 22.22 3.16
C GLU A 185 8.68 20.72 3.37
N LYS A 186 7.68 20.07 2.72
CA LYS A 186 7.47 18.61 2.73
C LYS A 186 6.90 18.14 1.42
N VAL A 187 7.35 16.96 1.01
CA VAL A 187 6.81 16.19 -0.10
C VAL A 187 6.33 14.84 0.43
N MET A 188 5.05 14.56 0.33
CA MET A 188 4.46 13.29 0.77
C MET A 188 4.02 12.49 -0.44
N SER A 189 4.50 11.24 -0.54
CA SER A 189 4.27 10.41 -1.72
C SER A 189 3.79 9.01 -1.37
N GLY A 190 2.90 8.46 -2.22
CA GLY A 190 2.67 7.04 -2.42
C GLY A 190 3.74 6.41 -3.31
N HIS A 191 3.44 5.30 -3.95
CA HIS A 191 4.22 4.50 -4.87
C HIS A 191 5.16 3.50 -4.18
N PHE A 192 6.00 3.90 -3.25
CA PHE A 192 6.85 2.96 -2.52
C PHE A 192 6.14 2.43 -1.27
N HIS A 193 5.96 1.10 -1.21
CA HIS A 193 5.18 0.44 -0.16
C HIS A 193 5.86 0.43 1.21
N LYS A 194 7.18 0.70 1.23
CA LYS A 194 7.94 0.85 2.47
C LYS A 194 7.97 2.31 2.90
N LYS A 195 7.59 2.58 4.17
CA LYS A 195 7.77 3.91 4.74
C LYS A 195 9.25 4.28 4.80
N SER A 196 9.57 5.44 4.26
CA SER A 196 10.92 6.03 4.36
C SER A 196 10.83 7.55 4.26
N ASP A 197 11.80 8.25 4.82
CA ASP A 197 11.91 9.70 4.68
C ASP A 197 13.36 10.18 4.82
N ASP A 198 13.65 11.38 4.30
CA ASP A 198 14.93 12.05 4.41
C ASP A 198 14.81 13.47 5.04
N GLY A 199 13.66 13.76 5.66
CA GLY A 199 13.33 15.04 6.25
C GLY A 199 12.68 16.04 5.29
N LEU A 200 12.73 15.83 3.97
CA LEU A 200 12.03 16.59 2.94
C LEU A 200 10.96 15.72 2.27
N ILE A 201 11.36 14.56 1.77
CA ILE A 201 10.53 13.63 1.04
C ILE A 201 10.11 12.49 1.98
N TYR A 202 8.80 12.24 2.06
CA TYR A 202 8.18 11.25 2.90
C TYR A 202 7.40 10.26 2.03
N TYR A 203 7.95 9.07 1.83
CA TYR A 203 7.17 7.94 1.33
C TYR A 203 6.37 7.36 2.50
N LEU A 204 5.05 7.42 2.40
CA LEU A 204 4.17 7.06 3.51
C LEU A 204 4.12 5.55 3.76
N GLY A 205 4.38 4.77 2.71
CA GLY A 205 4.22 3.32 2.74
C GLY A 205 2.77 2.88 2.81
N THR A 206 2.51 1.61 2.56
CA THR A 206 1.13 1.08 2.59
C THR A 206 0.58 1.02 4.02
N GLN A 207 -0.74 1.21 4.15
CA GLN A 207 -1.43 1.14 5.43
C GLN A 207 -1.57 -0.28 5.99
N TYR A 208 -1.36 -1.30 5.16
CA TYR A 208 -1.42 -2.73 5.50
C TYR A 208 -0.45 -3.55 4.64
N GLN A 209 -0.28 -4.81 4.98
CA GLN A 209 0.59 -5.72 4.24
C GLN A 209 -0.06 -6.17 2.93
N ILE A 210 0.67 -6.14 1.82
CA ILE A 210 0.21 -6.59 0.49
C ILE A 210 1.05 -7.79 0.01
N MET A 211 2.32 -7.85 0.39
CA MET A 211 3.27 -8.87 -0.05
C MET A 211 4.16 -9.36 1.09
N TRP A 212 4.84 -10.50 0.90
CA TRP A 212 5.71 -11.09 1.93
C TRP A 212 6.86 -10.20 2.40
N SER A 213 7.31 -9.25 1.58
CA SER A 213 8.31 -8.25 1.98
C SER A 213 7.79 -7.30 3.05
N ASP A 214 6.48 -7.17 3.16
CA ASP A 214 5.84 -6.35 4.19
C ASP A 214 5.85 -7.03 5.57
N TYR A 215 6.24 -8.31 5.64
CA TYR A 215 6.38 -8.99 6.92
C TYR A 215 7.30 -8.23 7.86
N ASN A 216 6.81 -7.96 9.06
CA ASN A 216 7.54 -7.20 10.09
C ASN A 216 7.91 -5.77 9.67
N CYS A 217 7.20 -5.21 8.68
CA CYS A 217 7.29 -3.81 8.30
C CYS A 217 6.17 -3.04 8.99
N PRO A 218 6.45 -1.97 9.75
CA PRO A 218 5.41 -1.17 10.39
C PRO A 218 4.45 -0.57 9.37
N LYS A 219 3.16 -0.85 9.51
CA LYS A 219 2.09 -0.37 8.62
C LYS A 219 1.21 0.65 9.35
N GLY A 220 0.44 1.44 8.59
CA GLY A 220 -0.47 2.44 9.12
C GLY A 220 -0.81 3.51 8.10
N PHE A 221 -1.79 4.33 8.41
CA PHE A 221 -2.13 5.51 7.62
C PHE A 221 -1.66 6.78 8.31
N HIS A 222 -1.83 7.93 7.68
CA HIS A 222 -1.30 9.18 8.22
C HIS A 222 -2.37 10.26 8.35
N ILE A 223 -2.15 11.17 9.27
CA ILE A 223 -2.89 12.41 9.44
C ILE A 223 -1.92 13.56 9.22
N PHE A 224 -2.29 14.47 8.34
CA PHE A 224 -1.56 15.72 8.11
C PHE A 224 -2.36 16.89 8.71
N ASP A 225 -1.72 17.68 9.54
CA ASP A 225 -2.31 18.91 10.07
C ASP A 225 -1.84 20.12 9.26
N THR A 226 -2.77 20.81 8.62
CA THR A 226 -2.48 21.97 7.74
C THR A 226 -1.97 23.18 8.50
N GLU A 227 -2.26 23.30 9.80
CA GLU A 227 -1.84 24.44 10.64
C GLU A 227 -0.43 24.22 11.19
N THR A 228 -0.17 23.06 11.79
CA THR A 228 1.13 22.75 12.41
C THR A 228 2.14 22.18 11.43
N ARG A 229 1.71 21.74 10.24
CA ARG A 229 2.52 21.01 9.23
C ARG A 229 3.03 19.65 9.72
N GLU A 230 2.48 19.14 10.82
CA GLU A 230 2.85 17.84 11.36
C GLU A 230 2.22 16.70 10.57
N LEU A 231 2.98 15.63 10.45
CA LEU A 231 2.56 14.37 9.85
C LEU A 231 2.58 13.28 10.93
N GLU A 232 1.40 12.88 11.39
CA GLU A 232 1.23 11.84 12.38
C GLU A 232 0.92 10.51 11.69
N ARG A 233 1.57 9.42 12.11
CA ARG A 233 1.24 8.08 11.66
C ARG A 233 0.34 7.37 12.66
N ILE A 234 -0.78 6.85 12.20
CA ILE A 234 -1.67 5.99 12.96
C ILE A 234 -1.31 4.53 12.66
N PRO A 235 -0.74 3.79 13.62
CA PRO A 235 -0.25 2.44 13.38
C PRO A 235 -1.39 1.46 13.11
N ASN A 236 -1.12 0.48 12.26
CA ASN A 236 -1.99 -0.66 11.99
C ASN A 236 -1.26 -1.95 12.41
N ASP A 237 -1.74 -2.57 13.47
CA ASP A 237 -1.17 -3.81 14.03
C ASP A 237 -1.75 -5.08 13.40
N LEU A 238 -2.74 -4.94 12.50
CA LEU A 238 -3.26 -6.07 11.73
C LEU A 238 -2.18 -6.62 10.81
N ALA A 239 -1.96 -7.91 10.85
CA ALA A 239 -0.99 -8.59 9.99
C ALA A 239 -1.63 -9.81 9.33
N ILE A 240 -1.35 -10.00 8.04
CA ILE A 240 -1.80 -11.17 7.28
C ILE A 240 -0.66 -12.17 7.03
N PHE A 241 0.60 -11.71 7.13
CA PHE A 241 1.78 -12.56 6.98
C PHE A 241 2.41 -12.85 8.33
N LYS A 242 2.65 -14.12 8.62
CA LYS A 242 3.30 -14.60 9.85
C LYS A 242 4.44 -15.55 9.53
N LYS A 243 5.48 -15.52 10.35
CA LYS A 243 6.57 -16.49 10.31
C LYS A 243 6.71 -17.17 11.64
N ILE A 244 7.04 -18.44 11.61
CA ILE A 244 7.40 -19.24 12.78
C ILE A 244 8.70 -19.95 12.50
N ILE A 245 9.61 -19.98 13.47
CA ILE A 245 10.82 -20.80 13.43
C ILE A 245 10.56 -21.99 14.35
N TYR A 246 10.45 -23.17 13.77
CA TYR A 246 10.30 -24.40 14.53
C TYR A 246 11.67 -24.89 15.00
N ASP A 247 11.84 -25.00 16.31
CA ASP A 247 13.03 -25.59 16.96
C ASP A 247 12.59 -26.25 18.28
N ASP A 248 12.39 -27.56 18.22
CA ASP A 248 11.90 -28.36 19.36
C ASP A 248 12.95 -28.64 20.45
N ARG A 249 14.17 -28.15 20.29
CA ARG A 249 15.19 -28.16 21.37
C ARG A 249 14.98 -27.01 22.35
N THR A 250 14.31 -25.92 21.90
CA THR A 250 14.14 -24.69 22.69
C THR A 250 12.70 -24.42 23.06
N THR A 251 11.75 -25.03 22.35
CA THR A 251 10.31 -24.72 22.49
C THR A 251 9.50 -26.01 22.52
N ASP A 252 8.65 -26.16 23.53
CA ASP A 252 7.62 -27.20 23.58
C ASP A 252 6.37 -26.73 22.81
N TYR A 253 6.06 -27.42 21.70
CA TYR A 253 4.93 -27.10 20.84
C TYR A 253 3.65 -27.86 21.20
N THR A 254 3.62 -28.67 22.26
CA THR A 254 2.47 -29.48 22.66
C THR A 254 1.20 -28.61 22.87
N ASN A 255 1.33 -27.48 23.55
CA ASN A 255 0.25 -26.52 23.78
C ASN A 255 0.55 -25.14 23.18
N PHE A 256 1.32 -25.10 22.09
CA PHE A 256 1.68 -23.85 21.44
C PHE A 256 0.43 -23.07 21.00
N ASP A 257 0.35 -21.78 21.33
CA ASP A 257 -0.76 -20.92 20.98
C ASP A 257 -0.76 -20.61 19.49
N LEU A 258 -1.84 -21.01 18.82
CA LEU A 258 -2.05 -20.79 17.38
C LEU A 258 -2.94 -19.58 17.07
N SER A 259 -3.52 -18.93 18.09
CA SER A 259 -4.43 -17.79 17.89
C SER A 259 -3.79 -16.61 17.10
N PRO A 260 -2.48 -16.29 17.23
CA PRO A 260 -1.84 -15.24 16.45
C PRO A 260 -1.73 -15.52 14.93
N TYR A 261 -2.03 -16.75 14.52
CA TYR A 261 -1.91 -17.22 13.13
C TYR A 261 -3.27 -17.34 12.41
N GLU A 262 -4.36 -17.06 13.12
CA GLU A 262 -5.71 -17.06 12.54
C GLU A 262 -5.83 -16.11 11.36
N ASN A 263 -6.40 -16.59 10.25
CA ASN A 263 -6.61 -15.84 9.03
C ASN A 263 -5.30 -15.25 8.44
N CYS A 264 -4.19 -15.93 8.62
CA CYS A 264 -2.87 -15.53 8.13
C CYS A 264 -2.32 -16.49 7.09
N PHE A 265 -1.41 -15.99 6.25
CA PHE A 265 -0.45 -16.80 5.50
C PHE A 265 0.76 -17.03 6.38
N VAL A 266 1.12 -18.27 6.63
CA VAL A 266 2.16 -18.64 7.58
C VAL A 266 3.33 -19.31 6.86
N LYS A 267 4.56 -18.86 7.11
CA LYS A 267 5.79 -19.57 6.74
C LYS A 267 6.43 -20.17 7.97
N MET A 268 6.53 -21.51 8.01
CA MET A 268 7.20 -22.25 9.07
C MET A 268 8.60 -22.68 8.58
N PHE A 269 9.62 -22.14 9.19
CA PHE A 269 11.02 -22.51 8.95
C PHE A 269 11.44 -23.57 9.98
N VAL A 270 11.74 -24.78 9.54
CA VAL A 270 12.13 -25.88 10.41
C VAL A 270 13.64 -25.85 10.59
N SER A 271 14.11 -25.33 11.73
CA SER A 271 15.53 -25.29 12.07
C SER A 271 16.00 -26.61 12.68
N PHE A 272 15.24 -27.15 13.62
CA PHE A 272 15.54 -28.45 14.26
C PHE A 272 14.24 -29.18 14.55
N LYS A 273 14.20 -30.46 14.13
CA LYS A 273 13.08 -31.38 14.33
C LYS A 273 13.64 -32.68 14.92
N THR A 274 13.66 -32.78 16.25
CA THR A 274 14.13 -33.95 17.00
C THR A 274 12.98 -34.84 17.45
N ASN A 275 11.77 -34.30 17.58
CA ASN A 275 10.55 -34.99 17.94
C ASN A 275 9.52 -34.93 16.80
N GLU A 276 9.50 -35.97 15.97
CA GLU A 276 8.61 -36.05 14.80
C GLU A 276 7.12 -36.07 15.18
N GLU A 277 6.78 -36.71 16.31
CA GLU A 277 5.38 -36.79 16.77
C GLU A 277 4.85 -35.39 17.17
N MET A 278 5.64 -34.62 17.91
CA MET A 278 5.28 -33.27 18.33
C MET A 278 5.15 -32.33 17.12
N TYR A 279 6.08 -32.45 16.15
CA TYR A 279 6.03 -31.70 14.91
C TYR A 279 4.76 -31.99 14.10
N ASN A 280 4.46 -33.27 13.87
CA ASN A 280 3.29 -33.68 13.12
C ASN A 280 1.98 -33.22 13.79
N LYS A 281 1.90 -33.29 15.12
CA LYS A 281 0.74 -32.77 15.88
C LYS A 281 0.63 -31.24 15.75
N LEU A 282 1.72 -30.50 15.75
CA LEU A 282 1.68 -29.05 15.51
C LEU A 282 1.12 -28.74 14.13
N VAL A 283 1.66 -29.39 13.08
CA VAL A 283 1.19 -29.20 11.70
C VAL A 283 -0.30 -29.58 11.56
N GLU A 284 -0.73 -30.69 12.13
CA GLU A 284 -2.13 -31.09 12.15
C GLU A 284 -3.00 -30.04 12.83
N ARG A 285 -2.59 -29.49 13.98
CA ARG A 285 -3.31 -28.42 14.67
C ARG A 285 -3.43 -27.14 13.85
N PHE A 286 -2.44 -26.78 13.05
CA PHE A 286 -2.57 -25.66 12.12
C PHE A 286 -3.72 -25.87 11.13
N TYR A 287 -3.90 -27.08 10.59
CA TYR A 287 -4.96 -27.36 9.64
C TYR A 287 -6.32 -27.64 10.27
N THR A 288 -6.37 -28.11 11.51
CA THR A 288 -7.63 -28.51 12.17
C THR A 288 -8.18 -27.47 13.14
N ASN A 289 -7.31 -26.69 13.77
CA ASN A 289 -7.69 -25.81 14.87
C ASN A 289 -7.52 -24.32 14.52
N THR A 290 -7.11 -23.99 13.29
CA THR A 290 -6.98 -22.61 12.83
C THR A 290 -7.59 -22.42 11.44
N ASN A 291 -7.90 -21.17 11.11
CA ASN A 291 -8.32 -20.77 9.77
C ASN A 291 -7.15 -20.15 9.00
N VAL A 292 -5.96 -20.75 9.05
CA VAL A 292 -4.84 -20.27 8.25
C VAL A 292 -5.19 -20.31 6.77
N HIS A 293 -4.84 -19.26 6.04
CA HIS A 293 -5.04 -19.24 4.59
C HIS A 293 -4.07 -20.18 3.87
N GLU A 294 -2.86 -20.28 4.38
CA GLU A 294 -1.80 -21.16 3.88
C GLU A 294 -0.77 -21.40 4.97
N LEU A 295 -0.28 -22.63 5.09
CA LEU A 295 0.91 -22.98 5.87
C LEU A 295 1.99 -23.51 4.92
N GLN A 296 2.99 -22.69 4.63
CA GLN A 296 4.18 -23.09 3.87
C GLN A 296 5.27 -23.57 4.83
N ILE A 297 5.65 -24.82 4.70
CA ILE A 297 6.72 -25.43 5.50
C ILE A 297 8.03 -25.44 4.69
N ILE A 298 9.12 -25.02 5.30
CA ILE A 298 10.45 -24.87 4.70
C ILE A 298 11.45 -25.61 5.58
N GLU A 299 11.88 -26.80 5.14
CA GLU A 299 12.77 -27.69 5.91
C GLU A 299 14.22 -27.69 5.39
N ASP A 300 14.47 -27.36 4.11
CA ASP A 300 15.79 -27.42 3.50
C ASP A 300 16.53 -26.07 3.62
N PRO A 301 17.81 -26.05 4.05
CA PRO A 301 18.66 -24.86 4.02
C PRO A 301 18.81 -24.21 2.63
N VAL A 302 18.70 -25.00 1.55
CA VAL A 302 18.72 -24.50 0.16
C VAL A 302 17.41 -23.79 -0.14
N ASP A 303 16.27 -24.36 0.28
CA ASP A 303 14.95 -23.74 0.13
C ASP A 303 14.80 -22.48 0.97
N ILE A 304 15.43 -22.43 2.15
CA ILE A 304 15.49 -21.21 2.98
C ILE A 304 16.18 -20.07 2.20
N LYS A 305 17.32 -20.37 1.54
CA LYS A 305 18.05 -19.37 0.74
C LYS A 305 17.28 -18.96 -0.52
N GLN A 306 16.60 -19.91 -1.18
CA GLN A 306 15.77 -19.62 -2.36
C GLN A 306 14.52 -18.86 -1.97
N THR A 307 13.87 -19.19 -0.87
CA THR A 307 12.69 -18.47 -0.36
C THR A 307 13.05 -17.04 0.07
N VAL A 308 14.22 -16.81 0.62
CA VAL A 308 14.73 -15.45 0.90
C VAL A 308 14.96 -14.70 -0.40
N LYS A 309 15.52 -15.33 -1.44
CA LYS A 309 15.68 -14.73 -2.78
C LYS A 309 14.32 -14.53 -3.48
N ALA A 310 13.43 -15.51 -3.43
CA ALA A 310 12.10 -15.42 -4.05
C ALA A 310 11.22 -14.36 -3.37
N ASN A 311 11.36 -14.15 -2.06
CA ASN A 311 10.71 -13.03 -1.37
C ASN A 311 11.23 -11.66 -1.85
N ILE A 312 12.45 -11.60 -2.38
CA ILE A 312 13.00 -10.43 -3.05
C ILE A 312 12.39 -10.30 -4.46
N LEU A 313 12.16 -11.41 -5.15
CA LEU A 313 11.57 -11.46 -6.51
C LEU A 313 10.03 -11.29 -6.50
N ASP A 314 9.33 -11.72 -5.45
CA ASP A 314 7.88 -11.51 -5.25
C ASP A 314 7.53 -10.03 -4.99
N GLN A 315 8.55 -9.19 -4.93
CA GLN A 315 8.46 -7.74 -4.73
C GLN A 315 8.45 -6.94 -6.03
N GLY A 316 8.90 -7.53 -7.10
CA GLY A 316 9.00 -6.84 -8.36
C GLY A 316 7.80 -7.15 -9.23
N GLU A 317 7.11 -6.11 -9.62
CA GLU A 317 6.41 -6.00 -10.90
C GLU A 317 5.75 -7.29 -11.42
N ASP A 318 4.53 -7.17 -11.91
CA ASP A 318 3.87 -8.15 -12.77
C ASP A 318 4.93 -8.97 -13.56
N THR A 319 4.83 -10.29 -13.51
CA THR A 319 5.70 -11.25 -14.22
C THR A 319 6.00 -10.83 -15.67
N MET A 320 5.11 -10.07 -16.30
CA MET A 320 5.29 -9.50 -17.64
C MET A 320 6.32 -8.38 -17.68
N THR A 321 6.43 -7.57 -16.65
CA THR A 321 7.44 -6.50 -16.57
C THR A 321 8.83 -7.11 -16.36
N PHE A 322 8.93 -8.17 -15.55
CA PHE A 322 10.17 -8.93 -15.39
C PHE A 322 10.60 -9.61 -16.69
N LEU A 323 9.67 -10.23 -17.42
CA LEU A 323 9.94 -10.83 -18.72
C LEU A 323 10.32 -9.79 -19.79
N ASN A 324 9.68 -8.63 -19.80
CA ASN A 324 10.01 -7.53 -20.70
C ASN A 324 11.39 -6.96 -20.41
N ASN A 325 11.73 -6.73 -19.14
CA ASN A 325 13.07 -6.28 -18.75
C ASN A 325 14.17 -7.30 -19.08
N TYR A 326 13.85 -8.60 -19.05
CA TYR A 326 14.77 -9.66 -19.47
C TYR A 326 14.94 -9.73 -21.01
N ILE A 327 13.85 -9.50 -21.76
CA ILE A 327 13.88 -9.48 -23.24
C ILE A 327 14.64 -8.25 -23.75
N ASP A 328 14.55 -7.11 -23.08
CA ASP A 328 15.26 -5.89 -23.47
C ASP A 328 16.78 -5.92 -23.13
N GLN A 329 17.24 -6.95 -22.43
CA GLN A 329 18.67 -7.18 -22.10
C GLN A 329 19.33 -8.22 -23.03
N ILE A 330 18.58 -8.86 -23.95
CA ILE A 330 19.09 -9.78 -24.97
C ILE A 330 19.09 -9.07 -26.33
#